data_e3c40e89767953f2f8706a96f7f3f2bf
#
_entry.id   e3c40e89767953f2f8706a96f7f3f2bf
#
_cell.length_a   1.000
_cell.length_b   1.000
_cell.length_c   1.000
_cell.angle_alpha   90.00
_cell.angle_beta   90.00
_cell.angle_gamma   90.00
#
_symmetry.space_group_name_H-M   'P 1'
#
loop_
_entity.id
_entity.type
_entity.pdbx_description
1 polymer ?
#
loop_
_entity_poly.entity_id
_entity_poly.type
_entity_poly.pdbx_seq_one_letter_code
_entity_poly.pdbx_strand_id
1 'polypeptide(L)'
;AIPSGGYLTHADHLGKFLPVGFTFTQKDIADGKIGFVSTTGSNHSTEFKFTVMDGDRRLIPTERDGGIYADDSATALTVHTFKIEYRGTETGPGPGSEIAAAPLPTIGGSMQLTALEIAEGQHFTLGAAELSADSTGSTAEQLTYRLLSLPSNGSILLNGTPLGLLGSFTQADIDAGRVQFRHDGSEDFTASFTFDVSNGSQISGLQTFNIDVKPQNDTPVAGQGDPVKLTEGSSIVINGAGKTHIALNDGDNAASDKTDGYAADNALSFKVTVLPAYGELWLNGVKQTAAGFVVTQAELNAGKLEYRHGGSENYTDSFTIVPLDDKG
;
A
#
# COMPACT_ATOMS: atom_id res chain seq x y z
N ALA A 1 -5.60 -12.95 -9.68
CA ALA A 1 -4.86 -13.62 -8.59
C ALA A 1 -3.89 -14.62 -9.20
N ILE A 2 -2.73 -14.78 -8.59
CA ILE A 2 -1.72 -15.78 -8.97
C ILE A 2 -2.21 -17.14 -8.44
N PRO A 3 -2.05 -18.25 -9.22
CA PRO A 3 -2.41 -19.57 -8.74
C PRO A 3 -1.57 -19.96 -7.51
N SER A 4 -2.17 -20.54 -6.50
CA SER A 4 -1.44 -21.14 -5.39
C SER A 4 -0.76 -22.43 -5.84
N GLY A 5 0.48 -22.68 -5.42
CA GLY A 5 1.24 -23.89 -5.76
C GLY A 5 1.80 -23.93 -7.18
N GLY A 6 1.86 -22.80 -7.87
CA GLY A 6 2.45 -22.69 -9.20
C GLY A 6 2.31 -21.30 -9.81
N TYR A 7 2.72 -21.16 -11.06
CA TYR A 7 2.64 -19.90 -11.78
C TYR A 7 2.39 -20.11 -13.28
N LEU A 8 1.83 -19.08 -13.91
CA LEU A 8 1.65 -19.05 -15.36
C LEU A 8 2.94 -18.61 -16.06
N THR A 9 3.16 -19.12 -17.26
CA THR A 9 4.29 -18.76 -18.13
C THR A 9 3.81 -18.38 -19.52
N HIS A 10 4.64 -17.67 -20.27
CA HIS A 10 4.42 -17.37 -21.67
C HIS A 10 5.66 -17.72 -22.49
N ALA A 11 5.50 -18.47 -23.56
CA ALA A 11 6.62 -19.01 -24.36
C ALA A 11 7.52 -17.91 -24.95
N ASP A 12 6.95 -16.82 -25.45
CA ASP A 12 7.71 -15.71 -26.04
C ASP A 12 8.46 -14.86 -24.99
N HIS A 13 8.15 -15.07 -23.72
CA HIS A 13 8.86 -14.45 -22.59
C HIS A 13 9.83 -15.44 -21.93
N LEU A 14 10.38 -16.37 -22.70
CA LEU A 14 11.40 -17.36 -22.29
C LEU A 14 10.93 -18.24 -21.11
N GLY A 15 9.66 -18.64 -21.10
CA GLY A 15 9.06 -19.45 -20.03
C GLY A 15 8.95 -18.73 -18.70
N LYS A 16 9.03 -17.39 -18.69
CA LYS A 16 9.01 -16.59 -17.48
C LYS A 16 7.63 -16.55 -16.85
N PHE A 17 7.63 -16.48 -15.53
CA PHE A 17 6.44 -16.24 -14.71
C PHE A 17 5.64 -15.04 -15.22
N LEU A 18 4.32 -15.19 -15.31
CA LEU A 18 3.41 -14.09 -15.65
C LEU A 18 2.89 -13.43 -14.36
N PRO A 19 3.22 -12.16 -14.12
CA PRO A 19 2.77 -11.45 -12.93
C PRO A 19 1.28 -11.12 -13.00
N VAL A 20 0.71 -10.74 -11.85
CA VAL A 20 -0.64 -10.15 -11.82
C VAL A 20 -0.67 -8.90 -12.70
N GLY A 21 -1.69 -8.79 -13.55
CA GLY A 21 -1.81 -7.69 -14.52
C GLY A 21 -1.13 -7.95 -15.88
N PHE A 22 -0.43 -9.06 -16.06
CA PHE A 22 0.07 -9.44 -17.37
C PHE A 22 -1.11 -9.69 -18.32
N THR A 23 -0.98 -9.20 -19.56
CA THR A 23 -1.98 -9.39 -20.61
C THR A 23 -1.45 -10.34 -21.68
N PHE A 24 -2.29 -11.28 -22.11
CA PHE A 24 -2.04 -12.17 -23.24
C PHE A 24 -3.28 -12.23 -24.13
N THR A 25 -3.09 -12.60 -25.37
CA THR A 25 -4.16 -12.61 -26.37
C THR A 25 -4.80 -13.99 -26.48
N GLN A 26 -6.00 -14.05 -27.07
CA GLN A 26 -6.63 -15.32 -27.45
C GLN A 26 -5.72 -16.11 -28.40
N LYS A 27 -4.96 -15.40 -29.24
CA LYS A 27 -3.98 -16.05 -30.13
C LYS A 27 -2.86 -16.71 -29.35
N ASP A 28 -2.36 -16.12 -28.28
CA ASP A 28 -1.30 -16.73 -27.45
C ASP A 28 -1.80 -18.03 -26.79
N ILE A 29 -3.08 -18.06 -26.39
CA ILE A 29 -3.71 -19.28 -25.89
C ILE A 29 -3.81 -20.34 -27.01
N ALA A 30 -4.32 -19.96 -28.18
CA ALA A 30 -4.49 -20.86 -29.33
C ALA A 30 -3.18 -21.41 -29.83
N ASP A 31 -2.11 -20.62 -29.76
CA ASP A 31 -0.75 -21.01 -30.14
C ASP A 31 -0.04 -21.86 -29.06
N GLY A 32 -0.71 -22.12 -27.93
CA GLY A 32 -0.13 -22.90 -26.81
C GLY A 32 1.01 -22.19 -26.06
N LYS A 33 1.06 -20.88 -26.14
CA LYS A 33 2.14 -20.10 -25.52
C LYS A 33 1.96 -19.89 -24.00
N ILE A 34 0.74 -20.05 -23.49
CA ILE A 34 0.44 -19.89 -22.06
C ILE A 34 0.57 -21.26 -21.40
N GLY A 35 1.47 -21.36 -20.44
CA GLY A 35 1.71 -22.56 -19.66
C GLY A 35 1.47 -22.34 -18.16
N PHE A 36 1.33 -23.45 -17.44
CA PHE A 36 1.33 -23.46 -15.98
C PHE A 36 2.48 -24.32 -15.49
N VAL A 37 3.24 -23.80 -14.56
CA VAL A 37 4.33 -24.52 -13.88
C VAL A 37 3.93 -24.75 -12.43
N SER A 38 3.86 -26.01 -12.00
CA SER A 38 3.62 -26.38 -10.62
C SER A 38 4.90 -26.23 -9.81
N THR A 39 4.81 -25.65 -8.62
CA THR A 39 5.91 -25.57 -7.65
C THR A 39 5.79 -26.60 -6.52
N THR A 40 4.72 -27.41 -6.54
CA THR A 40 4.48 -28.49 -5.59
C THR A 40 4.50 -29.84 -6.31
N GLY A 41 5.13 -30.84 -5.69
CA GLY A 41 5.21 -32.20 -6.21
C GLY A 41 3.99 -33.08 -5.90
N SER A 42 2.93 -32.55 -5.34
CA SER A 42 1.74 -33.28 -4.93
C SER A 42 0.51 -32.90 -5.74
N ASN A 43 -0.48 -33.80 -5.78
CA ASN A 43 -1.77 -33.51 -6.40
C ASN A 43 -2.42 -32.30 -5.72
N HIS A 44 -2.76 -31.28 -6.49
CA HIS A 44 -3.48 -30.12 -6.01
C HIS A 44 -4.30 -29.49 -7.13
N SER A 45 -5.30 -28.74 -6.77
CA SER A 45 -6.03 -27.87 -7.68
C SER A 45 -5.73 -26.41 -7.33
N THR A 46 -5.61 -25.60 -8.34
CA THR A 46 -5.43 -24.16 -8.19
C THR A 46 -6.26 -23.40 -9.20
N GLU A 47 -6.40 -22.14 -9.02
CA GLU A 47 -7.13 -21.27 -9.94
C GLU A 47 -6.40 -19.94 -10.13
N PHE A 48 -6.56 -19.34 -11.29
CA PHE A 48 -6.23 -17.95 -11.49
C PHE A 48 -7.44 -17.19 -12.02
N LYS A 49 -7.46 -15.90 -11.75
CA LYS A 49 -8.55 -15.02 -12.15
C LYS A 49 -8.04 -14.05 -13.22
N PHE A 50 -8.86 -13.81 -14.22
CA PHE A 50 -8.55 -12.92 -15.33
C PHE A 50 -9.78 -12.15 -15.78
N THR A 51 -9.56 -11.04 -16.47
CA THR A 51 -10.59 -10.27 -17.16
C THR A 51 -10.32 -10.30 -18.67
N VAL A 52 -11.37 -10.27 -19.47
CA VAL A 52 -11.27 -10.22 -20.92
C VAL A 52 -11.53 -8.79 -21.37
N MET A 53 -10.70 -8.29 -22.27
CA MET A 53 -10.82 -6.97 -22.88
C MET A 53 -10.75 -7.09 -24.40
N ASP A 54 -11.45 -6.23 -25.12
CA ASP A 54 -11.28 -6.06 -26.55
C ASP A 54 -10.01 -5.24 -26.90
N GLY A 55 -9.73 -5.06 -28.18
CA GLY A 55 -8.56 -4.31 -28.65
C GLY A 55 -8.53 -2.84 -28.22
N ASP A 56 -9.69 -2.26 -27.88
CA ASP A 56 -9.83 -0.89 -27.38
C ASP A 56 -9.73 -0.78 -25.86
N ARG A 57 -9.33 -1.87 -25.17
CA ARG A 57 -9.28 -1.99 -23.71
C ARG A 57 -10.65 -1.91 -23.02
N ARG A 58 -11.73 -2.17 -23.76
CA ARG A 58 -13.06 -2.31 -23.19
C ARG A 58 -13.24 -3.71 -22.61
N LEU A 59 -13.94 -3.77 -21.46
CA LEU A 59 -14.27 -5.04 -20.83
C LEU A 59 -15.38 -5.74 -21.63
N ILE A 60 -15.22 -7.03 -21.87
CA ILE A 60 -16.27 -7.85 -22.53
C ILE A 60 -17.14 -8.44 -21.43
N PRO A 61 -18.46 -8.16 -21.41
CA PRO A 61 -19.39 -8.80 -20.49
C PRO A 61 -19.51 -10.30 -20.73
N THR A 62 -19.90 -11.06 -19.72
CA THR A 62 -20.21 -12.50 -19.84
C THR A 62 -21.41 -12.74 -20.74
N GLU A 63 -21.36 -13.81 -21.54
CA GLU A 63 -22.49 -14.30 -22.32
C GLU A 63 -23.75 -14.48 -21.46
N ARG A 64 -24.85 -13.94 -21.95
CA ARG A 64 -26.20 -14.36 -21.55
C ARG A 64 -26.88 -14.85 -22.84
N ASP A 65 -27.24 -16.14 -22.88
CA ASP A 65 -28.00 -16.76 -23.96
C ASP A 65 -27.39 -16.69 -25.38
N GLY A 66 -26.11 -17.05 -25.54
CA GLY A 66 -25.52 -17.32 -26.86
C GLY A 66 -25.21 -16.13 -27.74
N GLY A 67 -25.15 -14.93 -27.21
CA GLY A 67 -24.76 -13.72 -27.90
C GLY A 67 -23.76 -12.85 -27.11
N ILE A 68 -22.74 -12.33 -27.80
CA ILE A 68 -21.83 -11.33 -27.24
C ILE A 68 -22.47 -9.96 -27.45
N TYR A 69 -22.87 -9.31 -26.38
CA TYR A 69 -23.34 -7.93 -26.42
C TYR A 69 -22.31 -7.02 -25.76
N ALA A 70 -21.82 -6.04 -26.51
CA ALA A 70 -21.07 -4.93 -25.96
C ALA A 70 -22.08 -3.93 -25.36
N ASP A 71 -22.10 -3.78 -24.05
CA ASP A 71 -22.83 -2.72 -23.37
C ASP A 71 -21.84 -1.64 -22.96
N ASP A 72 -22.01 -0.44 -23.49
CA ASP A 72 -21.18 0.75 -23.15
C ASP A 72 -21.37 1.21 -21.70
N SER A 73 -22.27 0.59 -20.94
CA SER A 73 -22.61 0.97 -19.56
C SER A 73 -21.98 0.05 -18.47
N ALA A 74 -21.20 -0.98 -18.85
CA ALA A 74 -20.64 -1.93 -17.88
C ALA A 74 -19.52 -1.28 -17.04
N THR A 75 -19.88 -0.79 -15.88
CA THR A 75 -18.95 -0.27 -14.86
C THR A 75 -18.33 -1.35 -13.97
N ALA A 76 -18.69 -2.62 -14.13
CA ALA A 76 -18.20 -3.73 -13.32
C ALA A 76 -17.28 -4.64 -14.11
N LEU A 77 -16.06 -4.86 -13.57
CA LEU A 77 -15.10 -5.85 -14.05
C LEU A 77 -15.68 -7.26 -13.89
N THR A 78 -15.96 -7.95 -15.01
CA THR A 78 -16.28 -9.38 -14.94
C THR A 78 -15.00 -10.17 -14.76
N VAL A 79 -14.87 -10.81 -13.62
CA VAL A 79 -13.72 -11.66 -13.29
C VAL A 79 -14.04 -13.10 -13.62
N HIS A 80 -13.27 -13.66 -14.53
CA HIS A 80 -13.34 -15.09 -14.90
C HIS A 80 -12.35 -15.88 -14.07
N THR A 81 -12.71 -17.14 -13.76
CA THR A 81 -11.84 -18.06 -13.01
C THR A 81 -11.48 -19.24 -13.91
N PHE A 82 -10.20 -19.49 -14.04
CA PHE A 82 -9.68 -20.70 -14.69
C PHE A 82 -9.13 -21.64 -13.61
N LYS A 83 -9.67 -22.87 -13.57
CA LYS A 83 -9.22 -23.90 -12.62
C LYS A 83 -8.19 -24.80 -13.29
N ILE A 84 -7.13 -25.12 -12.55
CA ILE A 84 -6.08 -26.03 -12.95
C ILE A 84 -6.06 -27.19 -11.95
N GLU A 85 -6.27 -28.41 -12.43
CA GLU A 85 -6.09 -29.61 -11.63
C GLU A 85 -4.75 -30.24 -12.00
N TYR A 86 -3.81 -30.19 -11.07
CA TYR A 86 -2.52 -30.86 -11.21
C TYR A 86 -2.58 -32.23 -10.54
N ARG A 87 -2.30 -33.28 -11.32
CA ARG A 87 -2.14 -34.64 -10.83
C ARG A 87 -0.67 -35.01 -10.92
N GLY A 88 -0.03 -35.24 -9.76
CA GLY A 88 1.37 -35.63 -9.69
C GLY A 88 1.63 -36.91 -10.48
N THR A 89 2.84 -37.05 -10.93
CA THR A 89 3.42 -38.07 -11.81
C THR A 89 2.62 -39.37 -11.95
N GLU A 90 1.81 -39.48 -12.99
CA GLU A 90 1.59 -40.78 -13.66
C GLU A 90 2.75 -41.01 -14.63
N THR A 91 3.50 -42.08 -14.39
CA THR A 91 4.53 -42.56 -15.33
C THR A 91 3.85 -43.12 -16.57
N GLY A 92 3.63 -42.28 -17.58
CA GLY A 92 3.13 -42.71 -18.90
C GLY A 92 3.07 -41.55 -19.90
N PRO A 93 3.50 -41.74 -21.17
CA PRO A 93 3.47 -40.67 -22.15
C PRO A 93 2.04 -40.43 -22.62
N GLY A 94 1.45 -39.30 -22.17
CA GLY A 94 0.22 -38.76 -22.76
C GLY A 94 0.51 -38.01 -24.05
N PRO A 95 -0.47 -37.87 -24.96
CA PRO A 95 -0.28 -37.19 -26.24
C PRO A 95 -0.27 -35.67 -26.04
N GLY A 96 0.89 -35.11 -26.12
CA GLY A 96 1.16 -33.69 -26.00
C GLY A 96 2.54 -33.55 -25.38
N SER A 97 3.56 -33.37 -26.22
CA SER A 97 4.95 -33.27 -25.79
C SER A 97 5.08 -32.53 -24.48
N GLU A 98 5.21 -33.28 -23.39
CA GLU A 98 5.77 -32.76 -22.19
C GLU A 98 7.17 -32.24 -22.54
N ILE A 99 7.32 -30.92 -22.61
CA ILE A 99 8.57 -30.39 -22.17
C ILE A 99 8.55 -30.73 -20.67
N ALA A 100 9.19 -31.85 -20.31
CA ALA A 100 9.51 -32.11 -18.91
C ALA A 100 10.05 -30.81 -18.39
N ALA A 101 9.29 -30.15 -17.52
CA ALA A 101 9.77 -28.95 -16.87
C ALA A 101 11.03 -29.39 -16.14
N ALA A 102 12.18 -29.15 -16.76
CA ALA A 102 13.44 -29.26 -16.03
C ALA A 102 13.18 -28.51 -14.72
N PRO A 103 13.57 -29.06 -13.57
CA PRO A 103 13.42 -28.37 -12.31
C PRO A 103 13.90 -26.95 -12.57
N LEU A 104 13.11 -25.95 -12.17
CA LEU A 104 13.48 -24.54 -12.37
C LEU A 104 14.94 -24.44 -11.98
N PRO A 105 15.79 -23.99 -12.90
CA PRO A 105 17.20 -23.92 -12.58
C PRO A 105 17.31 -23.03 -11.34
N THR A 106 17.62 -23.63 -10.22
CA THR A 106 18.07 -22.91 -9.05
C THR A 106 19.28 -22.12 -9.54
N ILE A 107 19.22 -20.81 -9.44
CA ILE A 107 20.46 -20.02 -9.50
C ILE A 107 21.38 -20.74 -8.51
N GLY A 108 22.43 -21.38 -9.01
CA GLY A 108 23.26 -22.31 -8.23
C GLY A 108 24.13 -21.56 -7.24
N GLY A 109 23.50 -20.98 -6.25
CA GLY A 109 24.10 -20.17 -5.20
C GLY A 109 23.12 -19.96 -4.05
N SER A 110 23.54 -19.31 -3.00
CA SER A 110 22.71 -18.92 -1.87
C SER A 110 21.97 -17.62 -2.18
N MET A 111 20.75 -17.50 -1.69
CA MET A 111 20.02 -16.23 -1.66
C MET A 111 19.88 -15.81 -0.20
N GLN A 112 20.31 -14.58 0.09
CA GLN A 112 20.13 -13.97 1.41
C GLN A 112 18.84 -13.13 1.35
N LEU A 113 17.92 -13.41 2.26
CA LEU A 113 16.70 -12.68 2.49
C LEU A 113 16.57 -12.46 4.00
N THR A 114 16.93 -11.30 4.46
CA THR A 114 16.75 -10.90 5.86
C THR A 114 15.64 -9.87 5.91
N ALA A 115 14.60 -10.11 6.74
CA ALA A 115 13.53 -9.13 6.92
C ALA A 115 14.12 -7.78 7.32
N LEU A 116 13.70 -6.72 6.64
CA LEU A 116 14.12 -5.36 6.93
C LEU A 116 13.24 -4.78 8.02
N GLU A 117 13.84 -4.16 9.04
CA GLU A 117 13.15 -3.28 9.98
C GLU A 117 13.43 -1.82 9.63
N ILE A 118 12.39 -1.02 9.48
CA ILE A 118 12.49 0.39 9.16
C ILE A 118 11.48 1.18 9.99
N ALA A 119 11.83 2.40 10.39
CA ALA A 119 10.86 3.31 11.00
C ALA A 119 9.90 3.86 9.92
N GLU A 120 8.68 4.12 10.32
CA GLU A 120 7.65 4.73 9.49
C GLU A 120 8.15 6.01 8.81
N GLY A 121 7.70 6.27 7.58
CA GLY A 121 8.08 7.44 6.80
C GLY A 121 9.55 7.49 6.37
N GLN A 122 10.38 6.55 6.83
CA GLN A 122 11.80 6.54 6.53
C GLN A 122 12.12 5.79 5.22
N HIS A 123 13.37 5.87 4.82
CA HIS A 123 13.92 5.10 3.72
C HIS A 123 15.12 4.27 4.18
N PHE A 124 15.33 3.16 3.52
CA PHE A 124 16.45 2.26 3.79
C PHE A 124 17.15 1.87 2.49
N THR A 125 18.46 1.86 2.49
CA THR A 125 19.26 1.39 1.36
C THR A 125 19.49 -0.11 1.53
N LEU A 126 18.98 -0.91 0.61
CA LEU A 126 19.16 -2.35 0.59
C LEU A 126 20.62 -2.68 0.29
N GLY A 127 21.22 -3.49 1.12
CA GLY A 127 22.56 -4.01 0.94
C GLY A 127 22.57 -5.53 0.80
N ALA A 128 23.75 -6.10 0.54
CA ALA A 128 23.91 -7.54 0.40
C ALA A 128 23.61 -8.33 1.68
N ALA A 129 23.56 -7.66 2.85
CA ALA A 129 23.18 -8.27 4.11
C ALA A 129 21.68 -8.57 4.19
N GLU A 130 20.84 -7.74 3.57
CA GLU A 130 19.39 -7.89 3.55
C GLU A 130 18.94 -8.69 2.31
N LEU A 131 19.49 -8.36 1.16
CA LEU A 131 19.10 -8.96 -0.11
C LEU A 131 20.34 -9.24 -0.97
N SER A 132 20.63 -10.50 -1.18
CA SER A 132 21.67 -10.88 -2.14
C SER A 132 21.35 -12.22 -2.81
N ALA A 133 21.83 -12.37 -4.03
CA ALA A 133 21.84 -13.63 -4.76
C ALA A 133 23.24 -13.90 -5.30
N ASP A 134 23.59 -15.18 -5.38
CA ASP A 134 24.82 -15.66 -5.97
C ASP A 134 24.49 -16.73 -7.02
N SER A 135 25.29 -16.80 -8.06
CA SER A 135 25.18 -17.83 -9.10
C SER A 135 26.55 -18.15 -9.64
N THR A 136 26.94 -19.42 -9.57
CA THR A 136 28.24 -19.90 -10.04
C THR A 136 28.47 -19.50 -11.51
N GLY A 137 29.55 -18.77 -11.75
CA GLY A 137 29.94 -18.30 -13.08
C GLY A 137 29.23 -17.02 -13.57
N SER A 138 28.41 -16.38 -12.72
CA SER A 138 27.78 -15.11 -13.02
C SER A 138 28.44 -13.98 -12.22
N THR A 139 28.51 -12.77 -12.80
CA THR A 139 28.93 -11.58 -12.08
C THR A 139 27.73 -10.86 -11.47
N ALA A 140 27.96 -9.94 -10.54
CA ALA A 140 26.90 -9.14 -9.91
C ALA A 140 26.05 -8.34 -10.92
N GLU A 141 26.66 -7.90 -12.01
CA GLU A 141 25.96 -7.20 -13.10
C GLU A 141 25.03 -8.12 -13.92
N GLN A 142 25.32 -9.41 -13.95
CA GLN A 142 24.52 -10.40 -14.68
C GLN A 142 23.34 -10.90 -13.86
N LEU A 143 23.36 -10.73 -12.53
CA LEU A 143 22.25 -11.11 -11.66
C LEU A 143 21.22 -9.98 -11.62
N THR A 144 20.11 -10.18 -12.30
CA THR A 144 19.05 -9.19 -12.44
C THR A 144 17.82 -9.60 -11.63
N TYR A 145 17.43 -8.77 -10.69
CA TYR A 145 16.18 -8.86 -9.92
C TYR A 145 15.07 -8.17 -10.69
N ARG A 146 13.94 -8.82 -10.84
CA ARG A 146 12.75 -8.27 -11.49
C ARG A 146 11.58 -8.27 -10.52
N LEU A 147 10.96 -7.11 -10.30
CA LEU A 147 9.81 -6.95 -9.42
C LEU A 147 8.56 -7.59 -10.02
N LEU A 148 7.94 -8.50 -9.29
CA LEU A 148 6.72 -9.20 -9.67
C LEU A 148 5.50 -8.72 -8.89
N SER A 149 5.71 -8.07 -7.75
CA SER A 149 4.75 -7.21 -7.07
C SER A 149 5.49 -6.02 -6.47
N LEU A 150 4.75 -4.96 -6.17
CA LEU A 150 5.26 -3.78 -5.47
C LEU A 150 4.75 -3.79 -4.03
N PRO A 151 5.48 -3.18 -3.08
CA PRO A 151 4.97 -2.98 -1.73
C PRO A 151 3.74 -2.05 -1.75
N SER A 152 2.78 -2.32 -0.85
CA SER A 152 1.52 -1.57 -0.76
C SER A 152 1.70 -0.19 -0.12
N ASN A 153 2.65 -0.05 0.79
CA ASN A 153 2.88 1.12 1.64
C ASN A 153 4.27 1.75 1.42
N GLY A 154 4.74 1.74 0.18
CA GLY A 154 6.02 2.33 -0.14
C GLY A 154 6.47 2.07 -1.57
N SER A 155 7.73 2.36 -1.84
CA SER A 155 8.30 2.23 -3.18
C SER A 155 9.72 1.66 -3.14
N ILE A 156 10.03 0.82 -4.11
CA ILE A 156 11.42 0.42 -4.41
C ILE A 156 12.00 1.43 -5.39
N LEU A 157 13.14 2.00 -5.06
CA LEU A 157 13.81 3.00 -5.88
C LEU A 157 15.16 2.46 -6.39
N LEU A 158 15.51 2.81 -7.62
CA LEU A 158 16.84 2.63 -8.18
C LEU A 158 17.41 4.01 -8.52
N ASN A 159 18.53 4.36 -7.92
CA ASN A 159 19.13 5.70 -8.04
C ASN A 159 18.12 6.83 -7.73
N GLY A 160 17.28 6.65 -6.71
CA GLY A 160 16.27 7.60 -6.30
C GLY A 160 15.00 7.65 -7.18
N THR A 161 14.93 6.85 -8.25
CA THR A 161 13.76 6.79 -9.14
C THR A 161 12.92 5.57 -8.80
N PRO A 162 11.60 5.73 -8.53
CA PRO A 162 10.71 4.62 -8.24
C PRO A 162 10.63 3.62 -9.39
N LEU A 163 10.76 2.34 -9.06
CA LEU A 163 10.55 1.25 -9.99
C LEU A 163 9.07 0.85 -10.03
N GLY A 164 8.55 0.66 -11.22
CA GLY A 164 7.22 0.09 -11.43
C GLY A 164 7.22 -1.43 -11.43
N LEU A 165 6.03 -2.02 -11.62
CA LEU A 165 5.88 -3.46 -11.84
C LEU A 165 6.75 -3.88 -13.05
N LEU A 166 7.44 -5.01 -12.92
CA LEU A 166 8.47 -5.52 -13.86
C LEU A 166 9.72 -4.65 -13.95
N GLY A 167 9.83 -3.58 -13.17
CA GLY A 167 11.08 -2.87 -13.00
C GLY A 167 12.17 -3.78 -12.47
N SER A 168 13.42 -3.51 -12.81
CA SER A 168 14.53 -4.38 -12.47
C SER A 168 15.76 -3.59 -11.98
N PHE A 169 16.56 -4.29 -11.18
CA PHE A 169 17.88 -3.85 -10.71
C PHE A 169 18.82 -5.04 -10.66
N THR A 170 20.10 -4.83 -10.55
CA THR A 170 21.12 -5.88 -10.50
C THR A 170 21.67 -6.09 -9.10
N GLN A 171 22.38 -7.21 -8.86
CA GLN A 171 23.15 -7.38 -7.63
C GLN A 171 24.20 -6.27 -7.49
N ALA A 172 24.82 -5.84 -8.59
CA ALA A 172 25.75 -4.73 -8.57
C ALA A 172 25.09 -3.38 -8.18
N ASP A 173 23.79 -3.22 -8.42
CA ASP A 173 23.04 -2.05 -7.91
C ASP A 173 22.84 -2.11 -6.40
N ILE A 174 22.58 -3.30 -5.86
CA ILE A 174 22.49 -3.53 -4.41
C ILE A 174 23.85 -3.29 -3.77
N ASP A 175 24.90 -3.90 -4.29
CA ASP A 175 26.26 -3.79 -3.76
C ASP A 175 26.79 -2.34 -3.76
N ALA A 176 26.31 -1.54 -4.71
CA ALA A 176 26.66 -0.12 -4.82
C ALA A 176 25.71 0.80 -4.03
N GLY A 177 24.76 0.25 -3.26
CA GLY A 177 23.81 1.04 -2.46
C GLY A 177 22.84 1.89 -3.28
N ARG A 178 22.51 1.46 -4.50
CA ARG A 178 21.61 2.21 -5.40
C ARG A 178 20.14 1.82 -5.27
N VAL A 179 19.85 0.70 -4.60
CA VAL A 179 18.49 0.20 -4.40
C VAL A 179 18.00 0.60 -3.01
N GLN A 180 16.84 1.24 -2.95
CA GLN A 180 16.26 1.72 -1.71
C GLN A 180 14.80 1.30 -1.60
N PHE A 181 14.34 1.02 -0.39
CA PHE A 181 12.92 1.04 -0.04
C PHE A 181 12.62 2.37 0.66
N ARG A 182 11.50 3.00 0.31
CA ARG A 182 10.99 4.20 0.99
C ARG A 182 9.55 3.95 1.38
N HIS A 183 9.28 4.00 2.69
CA HIS A 183 7.93 3.95 3.24
C HIS A 183 7.16 5.24 2.90
N ASP A 184 5.85 5.14 2.69
CA ASP A 184 5.03 6.28 2.26
C ASP A 184 4.46 7.11 3.43
N GLY A 185 4.70 6.70 4.69
CA GLY A 185 4.19 7.35 5.89
C GLY A 185 2.75 6.93 6.22
N SER A 186 2.28 5.82 5.69
CA SER A 186 0.98 5.25 6.08
C SER A 186 1.11 4.37 7.32
N GLU A 187 -0.02 4.19 8.03
CA GLU A 187 -0.12 3.34 9.23
C GLU A 187 -0.15 1.82 8.90
N ASP A 188 0.49 1.41 7.82
CA ASP A 188 0.65 0.01 7.45
C ASP A 188 2.04 -0.48 7.88
N PHE A 189 2.11 -1.31 8.92
CA PHE A 189 3.36 -1.73 9.57
C PHE A 189 4.02 -2.95 8.94
N THR A 190 3.45 -3.48 7.87
CA THR A 190 4.04 -4.58 7.10
C THR A 190 4.03 -4.28 5.63
N ALA A 191 5.18 -4.42 4.99
CA ALA A 191 5.32 -4.35 3.55
C ALA A 191 5.95 -5.63 3.02
N SER A 192 5.69 -5.93 1.77
CA SER A 192 6.44 -6.96 1.06
C SER A 192 6.41 -6.70 -0.44
N PHE A 193 7.42 -7.16 -1.12
CA PHE A 193 7.42 -7.25 -2.57
C PHE A 193 7.91 -8.63 -3.01
N THR A 194 7.45 -9.05 -4.17
CA THR A 194 7.87 -10.31 -4.77
C THR A 194 8.74 -10.05 -5.99
N PHE A 195 9.69 -10.94 -6.22
CA PHE A 195 10.65 -10.82 -7.32
C PHE A 195 11.15 -12.19 -7.78
N ASP A 196 11.78 -12.22 -8.93
CA ASP A 196 12.68 -13.29 -9.37
C ASP A 196 14.07 -12.73 -9.64
N VAL A 197 15.06 -13.62 -9.68
CA VAL A 197 16.42 -13.28 -10.06
C VAL A 197 16.82 -14.10 -11.29
N SER A 198 17.42 -13.45 -12.27
CA SER A 198 17.90 -14.08 -13.52
C SER A 198 19.39 -13.81 -13.71
N ASN A 199 20.14 -14.81 -14.20
CA ASN A 199 21.50 -14.64 -14.68
C ASN A 199 21.57 -14.60 -16.23
N GLY A 200 20.44 -14.38 -16.90
CA GLY A 200 20.31 -14.40 -18.36
C GLY A 200 20.02 -15.78 -18.96
N SER A 201 20.46 -16.85 -18.31
CA SER A 201 20.22 -18.24 -18.76
C SER A 201 19.26 -18.99 -17.84
N GLN A 202 19.21 -18.61 -16.58
CA GLN A 202 18.43 -19.24 -15.53
C GLN A 202 17.65 -18.18 -14.75
N ILE A 203 16.55 -18.59 -14.13
CA ILE A 203 15.70 -17.72 -13.28
C ILE A 203 15.45 -18.44 -11.97
N SER A 204 15.52 -17.74 -10.85
CA SER A 204 15.05 -18.26 -9.56
C SER A 204 13.54 -18.46 -9.58
N GLY A 205 13.00 -19.26 -8.68
CA GLY A 205 11.58 -19.24 -8.36
C GLY A 205 11.17 -17.88 -7.77
N LEU A 206 9.85 -17.72 -7.57
CA LEU A 206 9.28 -16.55 -6.89
C LEU A 206 9.87 -16.42 -5.49
N GLN A 207 10.38 -15.25 -5.18
CA GLN A 207 10.88 -14.86 -3.87
C GLN A 207 10.03 -13.76 -3.27
N THR A 208 9.94 -13.70 -1.96
CA THR A 208 9.25 -12.63 -1.23
C THR A 208 10.23 -11.95 -0.28
N PHE A 209 10.34 -10.65 -0.36
CA PHE A 209 11.08 -9.84 0.60
C PHE A 209 10.09 -9.16 1.53
N ASN A 210 10.26 -9.38 2.85
CA ASN A 210 9.39 -8.82 3.87
C ASN A 210 10.07 -7.61 4.53
N ILE A 211 9.25 -6.64 4.90
CA ILE A 211 9.66 -5.40 5.55
C ILE A 211 8.74 -5.17 6.74
N ASP A 212 9.32 -5.06 7.93
CA ASP A 212 8.62 -4.70 9.16
C ASP A 212 8.80 -3.20 9.39
N VAL A 213 7.69 -2.47 9.45
CA VAL A 213 7.69 -1.04 9.69
C VAL A 213 7.42 -0.80 11.17
N LYS A 214 8.26 0.00 11.82
CA LYS A 214 8.07 0.41 13.22
C LYS A 214 7.32 1.74 13.24
N PRO A 215 6.19 1.81 13.93
CA PRO A 215 5.41 3.03 14.03
C PRO A 215 6.22 4.19 14.59
N GLN A 216 5.92 5.40 14.15
CA GLN A 216 6.46 6.64 14.65
C GLN A 216 5.30 7.56 15.00
N ASN A 217 5.50 8.36 16.05
CA ASN A 217 4.49 9.33 16.42
C ASN A 217 4.37 10.45 15.38
N ASP A 218 3.20 10.59 14.80
CA ASP A 218 2.87 11.70 13.91
C ASP A 218 2.50 12.97 14.70
N THR A 219 2.63 14.12 14.07
CA THR A 219 2.20 15.38 14.67
C THR A 219 0.72 15.59 14.35
N PRO A 220 -0.14 15.75 15.37
CA PRO A 220 -1.56 15.94 15.14
C PRO A 220 -1.85 17.23 14.37
N VAL A 221 -2.90 17.20 13.56
CA VAL A 221 -3.37 18.34 12.77
C VAL A 221 -4.76 18.74 13.17
N ALA A 222 -5.06 20.05 13.06
CA ALA A 222 -6.40 20.58 13.27
C ALA A 222 -7.05 20.95 11.93
N GLY A 223 -8.18 20.32 11.64
CA GLY A 223 -9.10 20.76 10.61
C GLY A 223 -10.04 21.83 11.17
N GLN A 224 -10.29 22.88 10.42
CA GLN A 224 -11.24 23.93 10.76
C GLN A 224 -12.50 23.81 9.90
N GLY A 225 -13.67 23.90 10.54
CA GLY A 225 -14.94 24.02 9.84
C GLY A 225 -15.12 25.40 9.16
N ASP A 226 -16.28 25.61 8.57
CA ASP A 226 -16.65 26.87 7.97
C ASP A 226 -16.60 28.02 9.00
N PRO A 227 -16.29 29.26 8.57
CA PRO A 227 -16.36 30.41 9.47
C PRO A 227 -17.74 30.53 10.12
N VAL A 228 -17.75 30.62 11.43
CA VAL A 228 -18.96 30.70 12.21
C VAL A 228 -19.60 32.08 12.05
N LYS A 229 -20.92 32.12 11.80
CA LYS A 229 -21.69 33.37 11.74
C LYS A 229 -22.56 33.46 12.97
N LEU A 230 -22.39 34.51 13.75
CA LEU A 230 -23.20 34.81 14.90
C LEU A 230 -23.60 36.30 14.92
N THR A 231 -24.64 36.63 15.66
CA THR A 231 -25.05 38.01 15.85
C THR A 231 -24.21 38.66 16.95
N GLU A 232 -24.07 39.96 16.89
CA GLU A 232 -23.41 40.76 17.94
C GLU A 232 -23.92 40.39 19.33
N GLY A 233 -23.04 40.30 20.28
CA GLY A 233 -23.37 39.96 21.67
C GLY A 233 -23.87 38.55 21.93
N SER A 234 -23.94 37.70 20.90
CA SER A 234 -24.35 36.30 21.04
C SER A 234 -23.16 35.37 21.36
N SER A 235 -23.48 34.12 21.67
CA SER A 235 -22.49 33.09 21.95
C SER A 235 -22.73 31.86 21.07
N ILE A 236 -21.68 31.05 20.93
CA ILE A 236 -21.74 29.79 20.19
C ILE A 236 -20.84 28.73 20.84
N VAL A 237 -21.34 27.51 20.86
CA VAL A 237 -20.54 26.36 21.27
C VAL A 237 -19.66 25.88 20.10
N ILE A 238 -18.38 25.74 20.39
CA ILE A 238 -17.39 25.14 19.49
C ILE A 238 -17.26 23.67 19.88
N ASN A 239 -17.43 22.78 18.94
CA ASN A 239 -17.44 21.34 19.19
C ASN A 239 -16.56 20.57 18.19
N GLY A 240 -16.40 19.27 18.42
CA GLY A 240 -15.61 18.36 17.56
C GLY A 240 -16.33 17.89 16.30
N ALA A 241 -17.59 18.30 16.04
CA ALA A 241 -18.36 17.89 14.90
C ALA A 241 -19.34 18.97 14.42
N GLY A 242 -19.73 18.94 13.15
CA GLY A 242 -20.66 19.89 12.57
C GLY A 242 -20.00 21.15 12.00
N LYS A 243 -20.78 22.22 11.78
CA LYS A 243 -20.30 23.44 11.11
C LYS A 243 -19.37 24.30 11.98
N THR A 244 -19.49 24.19 13.29
CA THR A 244 -18.70 24.95 14.29
C THR A 244 -17.62 24.12 14.92
N HIS A 245 -16.99 23.22 14.14
CA HIS A 245 -16.09 22.22 14.68
C HIS A 245 -14.62 22.58 14.52
N ILE A 246 -13.83 22.10 15.45
CA ILE A 246 -12.40 21.90 15.34
C ILE A 246 -12.20 20.38 15.32
N ALA A 247 -11.82 19.84 14.20
CA ALA A 247 -11.51 18.42 14.09
C ALA A 247 -10.01 18.25 14.36
N LEU A 248 -9.67 17.50 15.39
CA LEU A 248 -8.31 17.05 15.61
C LEU A 248 -8.14 15.70 14.95
N ASN A 249 -7.07 15.51 14.22
CA ASN A 249 -6.73 14.26 13.56
C ASN A 249 -5.23 14.01 13.76
N ASP A 250 -4.93 12.77 14.05
CA ASP A 250 -3.59 12.25 14.22
C ASP A 250 -3.44 11.03 13.30
N GLY A 251 -2.34 10.93 12.57
CA GLY A 251 -2.07 9.77 11.70
C GLY A 251 -2.14 8.47 12.48
N ASP A 252 -1.58 8.46 13.69
CA ASP A 252 -1.51 7.33 14.63
C ASP A 252 -2.86 6.78 15.10
N ASN A 253 -3.95 7.45 14.76
CA ASN A 253 -5.30 7.06 15.20
C ASN A 253 -6.06 6.12 14.25
N ALA A 254 -5.43 5.59 13.21
CA ALA A 254 -6.07 4.60 12.36
C ALA A 254 -6.54 3.41 13.22
N ALA A 255 -7.78 2.96 12.99
CA ALA A 255 -8.42 1.90 13.78
C ALA A 255 -7.66 0.55 13.79
N SER A 256 -6.65 0.42 12.94
CA SER A 256 -5.74 -0.73 12.83
C SER A 256 -4.57 -0.69 13.80
N ASP A 257 -4.27 0.48 14.38
CA ASP A 257 -3.03 0.72 15.10
C ASP A 257 -3.17 0.81 16.63
N LYS A 258 -3.82 -0.17 17.21
CA LYS A 258 -3.93 -0.27 18.68
C LYS A 258 -2.73 -0.96 19.36
N THR A 259 -1.69 -1.29 18.60
CA THR A 259 -0.56 -2.09 19.10
C THR A 259 0.71 -1.28 19.35
N ASP A 260 0.78 -0.05 18.89
CA ASP A 260 1.96 0.82 18.98
C ASP A 260 2.09 1.58 20.30
N GLY A 261 1.03 1.64 21.09
CA GLY A 261 0.99 2.36 22.38
C GLY A 261 0.73 3.86 22.22
N TYR A 262 0.33 4.33 21.04
CA TYR A 262 -0.12 5.71 20.82
C TYR A 262 -1.59 5.88 21.21
N ALA A 263 -1.95 7.09 21.58
CA ALA A 263 -3.23 7.33 22.24
C ALA A 263 -4.40 7.34 21.24
N ALA A 264 -5.49 6.70 21.62
CA ALA A 264 -6.76 6.81 20.89
C ALA A 264 -7.21 8.29 20.79
N ASP A 265 -8.04 8.64 19.79
CA ASP A 265 -8.63 9.97 19.51
C ASP A 265 -9.05 10.78 20.74
N ASN A 266 -9.37 10.13 21.84
CA ASN A 266 -9.75 10.79 23.11
C ASN A 266 -8.61 11.49 23.84
N ALA A 267 -7.36 11.23 23.49
CA ALA A 267 -6.19 11.86 24.10
C ALA A 267 -5.73 13.11 23.34
N LEU A 268 -6.25 13.34 22.13
CA LEU A 268 -5.96 14.55 21.39
C LEU A 268 -6.48 15.78 22.12
N SER A 269 -5.72 16.84 22.05
CA SER A 269 -6.06 18.13 22.61
C SER A 269 -5.49 19.25 21.76
N PHE A 270 -5.81 20.47 22.08
CA PHE A 270 -5.10 21.62 21.54
C PHE A 270 -4.86 22.69 22.61
N LYS A 271 -3.80 23.41 22.42
CA LYS A 271 -3.46 24.58 23.23
C LYS A 271 -3.91 25.83 22.50
N VAL A 272 -4.66 26.71 23.18
CA VAL A 272 -4.99 28.02 22.64
C VAL A 272 -3.79 28.95 22.88
N THR A 273 -3.18 29.44 21.82
CA THR A 273 -1.97 30.26 21.86
C THR A 273 -2.25 31.75 21.70
N VAL A 274 -3.37 32.13 21.08
CA VAL A 274 -3.83 33.51 20.94
C VAL A 274 -5.32 33.55 21.25
N LEU A 275 -5.72 34.42 22.15
CA LEU A 275 -7.14 34.67 22.49
C LEU A 275 -7.81 35.53 21.39
N PRO A 276 -9.16 35.44 21.24
CA PRO A 276 -9.90 36.35 20.41
C PRO A 276 -9.79 37.80 20.89
N ALA A 277 -9.82 38.75 19.97
CA ALA A 277 -9.63 40.16 20.28
C ALA A 277 -10.94 40.87 20.70
N TYR A 278 -12.07 40.40 20.23
CA TYR A 278 -13.37 41.04 20.39
C TYR A 278 -14.42 40.20 21.11
N GLY A 279 -14.00 38.99 21.53
CA GLY A 279 -14.81 38.05 22.26
C GLY A 279 -14.06 37.36 23.35
N GLU A 280 -14.70 36.37 23.94
CA GLU A 280 -14.19 35.61 25.07
C GLU A 280 -14.33 34.11 24.79
N LEU A 281 -13.32 33.33 25.20
CA LEU A 281 -13.42 31.87 25.27
C LEU A 281 -13.78 31.45 26.71
N TRP A 282 -14.73 30.53 26.77
CA TRP A 282 -15.18 29.92 28.00
C TRP A 282 -15.03 28.41 27.90
N LEU A 283 -14.32 27.83 28.87
CA LEU A 283 -14.12 26.37 28.95
C LEU A 283 -14.76 25.86 30.26
N ASN A 284 -15.62 24.84 30.12
CA ASN A 284 -16.38 24.30 31.28
C ASN A 284 -17.14 25.38 32.07
N GLY A 285 -17.66 26.41 31.40
CA GLY A 285 -18.36 27.53 32.01
C GLY A 285 -17.45 28.56 32.71
N VAL A 286 -16.13 28.45 32.60
CA VAL A 286 -15.14 29.37 33.15
C VAL A 286 -14.50 30.19 32.03
N LYS A 287 -14.52 31.52 32.18
CA LYS A 287 -13.86 32.44 31.26
C LYS A 287 -12.35 32.23 31.28
N GLN A 288 -11.74 32.11 30.12
CA GLN A 288 -10.30 32.03 29.94
C GLN A 288 -9.72 33.43 29.75
N THR A 289 -8.91 33.88 30.71
CA THR A 289 -8.35 35.25 30.74
C THR A 289 -6.93 35.33 30.19
N ALA A 290 -6.28 34.21 29.97
CA ALA A 290 -4.94 34.12 29.41
C ALA A 290 -4.86 32.99 28.38
N ALA A 291 -4.04 33.18 27.37
CA ALA A 291 -3.67 32.11 26.45
C ALA A 291 -2.82 31.04 27.16
N GLY A 292 -2.71 29.86 26.55
CA GLY A 292 -1.93 28.74 27.06
C GLY A 292 -2.76 27.62 27.69
N PHE A 293 -4.07 27.79 27.82
CA PHE A 293 -4.93 26.70 28.28
C PHE A 293 -5.13 25.63 27.21
N VAL A 294 -5.39 24.42 27.67
CA VAL A 294 -5.58 23.23 26.81
C VAL A 294 -7.04 22.84 26.80
N VAL A 295 -7.54 22.43 25.66
CA VAL A 295 -8.88 21.90 25.44
C VAL A 295 -8.74 20.50 24.88
N THR A 296 -9.30 19.51 25.54
CA THR A 296 -9.28 18.11 25.10
C THR A 296 -10.36 17.84 24.05
N GLN A 297 -10.15 16.83 23.22
CA GLN A 297 -11.16 16.36 22.27
C GLN A 297 -12.45 15.95 22.99
N ALA A 298 -12.34 15.37 24.18
CA ALA A 298 -13.49 15.00 25.00
C ALA A 298 -14.31 16.25 25.43
N GLU A 299 -13.66 17.36 25.81
CA GLU A 299 -14.34 18.60 26.14
C GLU A 299 -15.00 19.26 24.92
N LEU A 300 -14.34 19.21 23.74
CA LEU A 300 -14.94 19.65 22.49
C LEU A 300 -16.20 18.83 22.16
N ASN A 301 -16.10 17.50 22.22
CA ASN A 301 -17.22 16.60 21.93
C ASN A 301 -18.38 16.78 22.91
N ALA A 302 -18.07 17.16 24.14
CA ALA A 302 -19.07 17.48 25.18
C ALA A 302 -19.62 18.91 25.06
N GLY A 303 -19.17 19.72 24.06
CA GLY A 303 -19.62 21.09 23.87
C GLY A 303 -19.22 22.06 25.02
N LYS A 304 -18.05 21.82 25.61
CA LYS A 304 -17.58 22.58 26.76
C LYS A 304 -16.82 23.87 26.42
N LEU A 305 -16.41 24.02 25.14
CA LEU A 305 -15.80 25.24 24.66
C LEU A 305 -16.86 26.15 24.04
N GLU A 306 -16.95 27.39 24.52
CA GLU A 306 -17.89 28.39 24.03
C GLU A 306 -17.13 29.66 23.67
N TYR A 307 -17.47 30.28 22.55
CA TYR A 307 -17.07 31.63 22.21
C TYR A 307 -18.24 32.56 22.47
N ARG A 308 -17.98 33.70 23.14
CA ARG A 308 -18.95 34.77 23.41
C ARG A 308 -18.45 36.06 22.80
N HIS A 309 -19.25 36.67 21.93
CA HIS A 309 -18.92 37.94 21.29
C HIS A 309 -19.10 39.10 22.31
N GLY A 310 -18.13 40.02 22.31
CA GLY A 310 -18.08 41.09 23.31
C GLY A 310 -19.07 42.26 23.12
N GLY A 311 -19.93 42.18 22.09
CA GLY A 311 -20.91 43.25 21.78
C GLY A 311 -20.31 44.49 21.13
N SER A 312 -19.12 44.36 20.51
CA SER A 312 -18.47 45.44 19.76
C SER A 312 -18.88 45.39 18.28
N GLU A 313 -18.80 46.49 17.55
CA GLU A 313 -19.09 46.61 16.10
C GLU A 313 -18.01 45.96 15.21
N ASN A 314 -17.36 44.88 15.69
CA ASN A 314 -16.35 44.15 14.94
C ASN A 314 -16.97 42.90 14.31
N TYR A 315 -16.82 42.73 12.99
CA TYR A 315 -17.47 41.70 12.22
C TYR A 315 -16.63 40.45 12.01
N THR A 316 -15.39 40.44 12.51
CA THR A 316 -14.49 39.27 12.42
C THR A 316 -13.67 39.15 13.71
N ASP A 317 -13.53 37.93 14.19
CA ASP A 317 -12.66 37.59 15.29
C ASP A 317 -12.03 36.22 15.05
N SER A 318 -10.95 35.89 15.71
CA SER A 318 -10.27 34.63 15.63
C SER A 318 -9.45 34.33 16.86
N PHE A 319 -9.17 33.06 17.09
CA PHE A 319 -8.19 32.57 18.03
C PHE A 319 -7.27 31.57 17.40
N THR A 320 -6.06 31.39 17.92
CA THR A 320 -5.07 30.46 17.35
C THR A 320 -4.87 29.27 18.27
N ILE A 321 -4.77 28.11 17.68
CA ILE A 321 -4.55 26.85 18.38
C ILE A 321 -3.31 26.12 17.85
N VAL A 322 -2.75 25.27 18.69
CA VAL A 322 -1.72 24.29 18.34
C VAL A 322 -2.24 22.93 18.80
N PRO A 323 -2.44 21.97 17.88
CA PRO A 323 -2.80 20.60 18.26
C PRO A 323 -1.72 19.95 19.10
N LEU A 324 -2.11 19.02 19.94
CA LEU A 324 -1.23 18.26 20.84
C LEU A 324 -1.75 16.82 20.92
N ASP A 325 -0.84 15.88 20.89
CA ASP A 325 -1.05 14.48 21.26
C ASP A 325 -0.65 14.23 22.72
N ASP A 326 -0.51 12.98 23.11
CA ASP A 326 -0.06 12.58 24.45
C ASP A 326 1.46 12.63 24.61
N LYS A 327 2.20 12.86 23.54
CA LYS A 327 3.68 13.02 23.55
C LYS A 327 4.10 14.50 23.61
N GLY A 328 3.20 15.44 23.28
CA GLY A 328 3.41 16.88 23.32
C GLY A 328 3.97 17.47 22.07
#